data_38de648bd30fdd5cb256fc1a7eeb623e
#
_entry.id   38de648bd30fdd5cb256fc1a7eeb623e
#
_cell.length_a   1.000
_cell.length_b   1.000
_cell.length_c   1.000
_cell.angle_alpha   90.00
_cell.angle_beta   90.00
_cell.angle_gamma   90.00
#
_symmetry.space_group_name_H-M   'P 1'
#
loop_
_entity.id
_entity.type
_entity.pdbx_description
1 polymer ?
#
loop_
_entity_poly.entity_id
_entity_poly.type
_entity_poly.pdbx_seq_one_letter_code
_entity_poly.pdbx_strand_id
1 'polypeptide(L)'
;MLPVDCIEPSPYQARTAFDEPEIAALAVSILQNGLLQPISVRRVGLHKYQLVAGERRLRACRLAKLDKVPAILADYDDSESAALGLLENLQRSQLDPFDTARGIKEVIRLWGCTQAEAARRLGLSQPALANKLRLLKLPEDTLRALRDGGCTERHARALLL
;
A
#
# COMPACT_ATOMS: atom_id res chain seq x y z
N MET A 1 22.73 0.04 -6.00
CA MET A 1 22.34 -0.45 -7.34
C MET A 1 22.13 -1.95 -7.28
N LEU A 2 20.96 -2.44 -7.67
CA LEU A 2 20.66 -3.88 -7.71
C LEU A 2 20.27 -4.29 -9.15
N PRO A 3 20.60 -5.52 -9.57
CA PRO A 3 20.15 -6.06 -10.83
C PRO A 3 18.62 -6.15 -10.86
N VAL A 4 18.00 -5.71 -11.94
CA VAL A 4 16.53 -5.70 -12.10
C VAL A 4 15.94 -7.10 -12.05
N ASP A 5 16.66 -8.08 -12.61
CA ASP A 5 16.25 -9.49 -12.67
C ASP A 5 16.25 -10.18 -11.29
N CYS A 6 16.97 -9.63 -10.32
CA CYS A 6 17.01 -10.15 -8.95
C CYS A 6 15.86 -9.63 -8.08
N ILE A 7 14.97 -8.79 -8.62
CA ILE A 7 13.90 -8.13 -7.86
C ILE A 7 12.56 -8.73 -8.28
N GLU A 8 11.93 -9.44 -7.35
CA GLU A 8 10.58 -9.99 -7.54
C GLU A 8 9.51 -8.95 -7.14
N PRO A 9 8.34 -8.93 -7.82
CA PRO A 9 7.22 -8.09 -7.40
C PRO A 9 6.74 -8.43 -6.00
N SER A 10 6.08 -7.48 -5.34
CA SER A 10 5.44 -7.74 -4.05
C SER A 10 4.26 -8.69 -4.22
N PRO A 11 4.13 -9.78 -3.44
CA PRO A 11 2.95 -10.63 -3.43
C PRO A 11 1.73 -9.90 -2.85
N TYR A 12 1.94 -8.81 -2.12
CA TYR A 12 0.89 -8.00 -1.49
C TYR A 12 0.45 -6.83 -2.36
N GLN A 13 0.84 -6.82 -3.65
CA GLN A 13 0.48 -5.76 -4.58
C GLN A 13 -1.01 -5.80 -4.91
N ALA A 14 -1.75 -4.88 -4.35
CA ALA A 14 -3.21 -4.77 -4.55
C ALA A 14 -3.59 -4.23 -5.95
N ARG A 15 -2.65 -3.56 -6.64
CA ARG A 15 -2.91 -3.02 -7.97
C ARG A 15 -2.63 -4.06 -9.04
N THR A 16 -3.68 -4.58 -9.68
CA THR A 16 -3.58 -5.52 -10.79
C THR A 16 -3.59 -4.83 -12.16
N ALA A 17 -4.24 -3.67 -12.26
CA ALA A 17 -4.31 -2.88 -13.49
C ALA A 17 -3.35 -1.69 -13.43
N PHE A 18 -2.42 -1.63 -14.37
CA PHE A 18 -1.51 -0.52 -14.59
C PHE A 18 -1.80 0.10 -15.94
N ASP A 19 -1.80 1.42 -15.99
CA ASP A 19 -1.93 2.16 -17.24
C ASP A 19 -0.60 2.02 -18.01
N GLU A 20 -0.61 1.23 -19.09
CA GLU A 20 0.58 0.98 -19.92
C GLU A 20 1.15 2.26 -20.53
N PRO A 21 0.34 3.21 -21.08
CA PRO A 21 0.82 4.51 -21.51
C PRO A 21 1.59 5.28 -20.44
N GLU A 22 1.10 5.29 -19.18
CA GLU A 22 1.80 5.96 -18.08
C GLU A 22 3.14 5.28 -17.74
N ILE A 23 3.20 3.95 -17.80
CA ILE A 23 4.46 3.20 -17.58
C ILE A 23 5.44 3.48 -18.72
N ALA A 24 4.98 3.54 -19.96
CA ALA A 24 5.82 3.87 -21.12
C ALA A 24 6.39 5.29 -21.04
N ALA A 25 5.57 6.28 -20.69
CA ALA A 25 6.02 7.64 -20.46
C ALA A 25 7.08 7.73 -19.35
N LEU A 26 6.87 6.99 -18.27
CA LEU A 26 7.84 6.90 -17.16
C LEU A 26 9.14 6.22 -17.60
N ALA A 27 9.08 5.18 -18.44
CA ALA A 27 10.26 4.51 -18.99
C ALA A 27 11.12 5.45 -19.83
N VAL A 28 10.47 6.27 -20.69
CA VAL A 28 11.18 7.30 -21.48
C VAL A 28 11.85 8.31 -20.58
N SER A 29 11.16 8.80 -19.55
CA SER A 29 11.74 9.74 -18.56
C SER A 29 12.95 9.13 -17.84
N ILE A 30 12.87 7.85 -17.47
CA ILE A 30 13.97 7.13 -16.79
C ILE A 30 15.18 6.96 -17.71
N LEU A 31 14.96 6.72 -19.00
CA LEU A 31 16.06 6.64 -19.98
C LEU A 31 16.80 7.99 -20.13
N GLN A 32 16.08 9.09 -20.04
CA GLN A 32 16.65 10.43 -20.21
C GLN A 32 17.34 10.95 -18.95
N ASN A 33 16.73 10.74 -17.78
CA ASN A 33 17.12 11.40 -16.53
C ASN A 33 17.61 10.40 -15.46
N GLY A 34 17.59 9.11 -15.74
CA GLY A 34 17.79 8.06 -14.74
C GLY A 34 16.59 7.94 -13.78
N LEU A 35 16.65 6.93 -12.91
CA LEU A 35 15.66 6.76 -11.86
C LEU A 35 16.00 7.67 -10.67
N LEU A 36 15.33 8.82 -10.57
CA LEU A 36 15.59 9.85 -9.54
C LEU A 36 15.22 9.36 -8.13
N GLN A 37 14.10 8.63 -8.01
CA GLN A 37 13.67 8.07 -6.74
C GLN A 37 13.93 6.56 -6.72
N PRO A 38 14.77 6.05 -5.80
CA PRO A 38 15.03 4.62 -5.70
C PRO A 38 13.77 3.84 -5.37
N ILE A 39 13.74 2.57 -5.77
CA ILE A 39 12.74 1.61 -5.30
C ILE A 39 13.11 1.11 -3.91
N SER A 40 12.14 0.66 -3.12
CA SER A 40 12.39 0.02 -1.84
C SER A 40 12.25 -1.49 -1.99
N VAL A 41 13.25 -2.24 -1.54
CA VAL A 41 13.28 -3.70 -1.61
C VAL A 41 13.69 -4.28 -0.27
N ARG A 42 13.29 -5.52 -0.01
CA ARG A 42 13.80 -6.32 1.11
C ARG A 42 14.55 -7.55 0.59
N ARG A 43 15.46 -8.07 1.37
CA ARG A 43 16.19 -9.29 1.05
C ARG A 43 15.35 -10.51 1.43
N VAL A 44 15.13 -11.43 0.48
CA VAL A 44 14.38 -12.67 0.70
C VAL A 44 15.24 -13.91 0.49
N GLY A 45 16.49 -13.75 0.05
CA GLY A 45 17.42 -14.85 -0.17
C GLY A 45 18.78 -14.36 -0.62
N LEU A 46 19.66 -15.33 -0.94
CA LEU A 46 20.98 -15.03 -1.51
C LEU A 46 20.77 -14.44 -2.92
N HIS A 47 21.08 -13.15 -3.09
CA HIS A 47 20.87 -12.40 -4.35
C HIS A 47 19.41 -12.33 -4.83
N LYS A 48 18.44 -12.58 -3.95
CA LYS A 48 16.99 -12.40 -4.24
C LYS A 48 16.42 -11.28 -3.40
N TYR A 49 15.71 -10.38 -4.05
CA TYR A 49 15.08 -9.24 -3.44
C TYR A 49 13.59 -9.22 -3.78
N GLN A 50 12.78 -8.74 -2.87
CA GLN A 50 11.36 -8.54 -3.07
C GLN A 50 11.05 -7.06 -2.98
N LEU A 51 10.27 -6.58 -3.94
CA LEU A 51 9.85 -5.20 -3.97
C LEU A 51 8.91 -4.92 -2.77
N VAL A 52 9.18 -3.84 -2.06
CA VAL A 52 8.33 -3.31 -0.99
C VAL A 52 7.51 -2.13 -1.49
N ALA A 53 8.16 -1.19 -2.20
CA ALA A 53 7.49 -0.04 -2.80
C ALA A 53 8.15 0.37 -4.11
N GLY A 54 7.34 0.86 -5.07
CA GLY A 54 7.82 1.38 -6.35
C GLY A 54 7.53 0.48 -7.56
N GLU A 55 6.43 -0.27 -7.58
CA GLU A 55 6.04 -1.18 -8.67
C GLU A 55 6.05 -0.50 -10.04
N ARG A 56 5.45 0.70 -10.18
CA ARG A 56 5.46 1.43 -11.46
C ARG A 56 6.87 1.73 -11.93
N ARG A 57 7.76 2.10 -11.01
CA ARG A 57 9.17 2.39 -11.29
C ARG A 57 9.92 1.14 -11.73
N LEU A 58 9.72 0.01 -11.04
CA LEU A 58 10.32 -1.26 -11.42
C LEU A 58 9.86 -1.72 -12.81
N ARG A 59 8.56 -1.62 -13.12
CA ARG A 59 8.02 -1.93 -14.45
C ARG A 59 8.58 -1.02 -15.53
N ALA A 60 8.66 0.28 -15.29
CA ALA A 60 9.25 1.23 -16.20
C ALA A 60 10.74 0.95 -16.46
N CYS A 61 11.50 0.58 -15.42
CA CYS A 61 12.91 0.18 -15.57
C CYS A 61 13.06 -1.10 -16.40
N ARG A 62 12.16 -2.08 -16.22
CA ARG A 62 12.13 -3.30 -17.05
C ARG A 62 11.81 -2.97 -18.51
N LEU A 63 10.81 -2.11 -18.75
CA LEU A 63 10.46 -1.66 -20.09
C LEU A 63 11.61 -0.89 -20.75
N ALA A 64 12.32 -0.08 -19.98
CA ALA A 64 13.53 0.64 -20.41
C ALA A 64 14.77 -0.27 -20.57
N LYS A 65 14.65 -1.58 -20.26
CA LYS A 65 15.74 -2.58 -20.34
C LYS A 65 16.99 -2.18 -19.56
N LEU A 66 16.80 -1.61 -18.37
CA LEU A 66 17.91 -1.29 -17.48
C LEU A 66 18.42 -2.54 -16.78
N ASP A 67 19.74 -2.76 -16.78
CA ASP A 67 20.37 -3.88 -16.09
C ASP A 67 20.31 -3.72 -14.56
N LYS A 68 20.44 -2.48 -14.07
CA LYS A 68 20.51 -2.18 -12.63
C LYS A 68 19.70 -0.95 -12.30
N VAL A 69 19.11 -0.95 -11.09
CA VAL A 69 18.31 0.17 -10.57
C VAL A 69 18.79 0.59 -9.19
N PRO A 70 18.71 1.88 -8.84
CA PRO A 70 18.92 2.34 -7.48
C PRO A 70 17.80 1.79 -6.60
N ALA A 71 18.20 1.09 -5.54
CA ALA A 71 17.30 0.47 -4.58
C ALA A 71 17.77 0.75 -3.16
N ILE A 72 16.82 1.02 -2.27
CA ILE A 72 17.02 1.07 -0.82
C ILE A 72 16.70 -0.30 -0.27
N LEU A 73 17.66 -0.90 0.40
CA LEU A 73 17.44 -2.14 1.13
C LEU A 73 16.76 -1.79 2.46
N ALA A 74 15.56 -2.30 2.64
CA ALA A 74 14.80 -2.15 3.86
C ALA A 74 14.79 -3.48 4.62
N ASP A 75 14.99 -3.39 5.91
CA ASP A 75 15.01 -4.55 6.80
C ASP A 75 13.60 -4.78 7.36
N TYR A 76 12.69 -5.20 6.48
CA TYR A 76 11.31 -5.49 6.81
C TYR A 76 11.06 -6.99 6.79
N ASP A 77 10.40 -7.49 7.82
CA ASP A 77 9.87 -8.85 7.83
C ASP A 77 8.64 -8.99 6.91
N ASP A 78 8.09 -10.21 6.81
CA ASP A 78 6.94 -10.49 5.94
C ASP A 78 5.70 -9.68 6.37
N SER A 79 5.49 -9.52 7.67
CA SER A 79 4.33 -8.82 8.23
C SER A 79 4.42 -7.30 8.03
N GLU A 80 5.61 -6.74 8.18
CA GLU A 80 5.88 -5.32 7.91
C GLU A 80 5.75 -4.99 6.43
N SER A 81 6.28 -5.85 5.56
CA SER A 81 6.17 -5.69 4.11
C SER A 81 4.72 -5.75 3.64
N ALA A 82 3.92 -6.70 4.17
CA ALA A 82 2.49 -6.80 3.90
C ALA A 82 1.72 -5.56 4.38
N ALA A 83 2.02 -5.08 5.59
CA ALA A 83 1.41 -3.88 6.14
C ALA A 83 1.71 -2.63 5.31
N LEU A 84 2.96 -2.46 4.83
CA LEU A 84 3.35 -1.35 3.97
C LEU A 84 2.63 -1.38 2.63
N GLY A 85 2.46 -2.55 2.01
CA GLY A 85 1.67 -2.70 0.78
C GLY A 85 0.21 -2.31 0.97
N LEU A 86 -0.39 -2.68 2.11
CA LEU A 86 -1.74 -2.25 2.48
C LEU A 86 -1.82 -0.75 2.70
N LEU A 87 -0.84 -0.14 3.37
CA LEU A 87 -0.78 1.29 3.62
C LEU A 87 -0.66 2.10 2.34
N GLU A 88 0.20 1.68 1.40
CA GLU A 88 0.28 2.33 0.08
C GLU A 88 -1.09 2.34 -0.60
N ASN A 89 -1.83 1.22 -0.51
CA ASN A 89 -3.17 1.13 -1.05
C ASN A 89 -4.18 2.04 -0.32
N LEU A 90 -4.07 2.16 1.02
CA LEU A 90 -4.95 3.00 1.83
C LEU A 90 -4.75 4.51 1.60
N GLN A 91 -3.59 4.93 1.09
CA GLN A 91 -3.30 6.34 0.78
C GLN A 91 -3.90 6.81 -0.55
N ARG A 92 -4.60 5.94 -1.29
CA ARG A 92 -5.26 6.33 -2.54
C ARG A 92 -6.52 7.13 -2.25
N SER A 93 -6.72 8.20 -3.02
CA SER A 93 -7.75 9.23 -2.84
C SER A 93 -9.21 8.79 -3.07
N GLN A 94 -9.47 7.52 -3.39
CA GLN A 94 -10.82 7.01 -3.76
C GLN A 94 -11.25 5.77 -2.95
N LEU A 95 -10.65 5.53 -1.78
CA LEU A 95 -11.07 4.38 -0.97
C LEU A 95 -12.33 4.69 -0.18
N ASP A 96 -13.25 3.73 -0.24
CA ASP A 96 -14.41 3.66 0.63
C ASP A 96 -13.96 3.69 2.11
N PRO A 97 -14.63 4.46 2.99
CA PRO A 97 -14.34 4.49 4.42
C PRO A 97 -14.32 3.11 5.08
N PHE A 98 -15.15 2.17 4.59
CA PHE A 98 -15.21 0.80 5.11
C PHE A 98 -14.00 -0.03 4.69
N ASP A 99 -13.55 0.10 3.45
CA ASP A 99 -12.33 -0.56 2.96
C ASP A 99 -11.09 0.02 3.66
N THR A 100 -11.09 1.32 3.92
CA THR A 100 -10.08 1.97 4.76
C THR A 100 -10.04 1.36 6.17
N ALA A 101 -11.20 1.19 6.81
CA ALA A 101 -11.29 0.60 8.14
C ALA A 101 -10.82 -0.86 8.17
N ARG A 102 -11.20 -1.67 7.17
CA ARG A 102 -10.73 -3.06 7.00
C ARG A 102 -9.21 -3.12 6.84
N GLY A 103 -8.65 -2.28 5.97
CA GLY A 103 -7.21 -2.21 5.74
C GLY A 103 -6.46 -1.81 7.01
N ILE A 104 -6.93 -0.81 7.75
CA ILE A 104 -6.34 -0.42 9.05
C ILE A 104 -6.38 -1.59 10.04
N LYS A 105 -7.51 -2.30 10.16
CA LYS A 105 -7.63 -3.47 11.04
C LYS A 105 -6.60 -4.54 10.68
N GLU A 106 -6.41 -4.81 9.40
CA GLU A 106 -5.45 -5.80 8.95
C GLU A 106 -4.00 -5.36 9.18
N VAL A 107 -3.69 -4.07 8.98
CA VAL A 107 -2.37 -3.51 9.32
C VAL A 107 -2.06 -3.66 10.81
N ILE A 108 -3.02 -3.40 11.70
CA ILE A 108 -2.86 -3.59 13.15
C ILE A 108 -2.57 -5.05 13.47
N ARG A 109 -3.29 -5.98 12.83
CA ARG A 109 -3.08 -7.43 12.99
C ARG A 109 -1.67 -7.84 12.56
N LEU A 110 -1.24 -7.38 11.39
CA LEU A 110 0.08 -7.68 10.83
C LEU A 110 1.22 -7.12 11.71
N TRP A 111 1.06 -5.90 12.20
CA TRP A 111 2.04 -5.32 13.10
C TRP A 111 2.05 -5.92 14.51
N GLY A 112 1.02 -6.67 14.89
CA GLY A 112 0.89 -7.21 16.24
C GLY A 112 0.89 -6.14 17.33
N CYS A 113 0.45 -4.92 17.02
CA CYS A 113 0.55 -3.76 17.89
C CYS A 113 -0.81 -3.30 18.43
N THR A 114 -0.79 -2.44 19.44
CA THR A 114 -2.00 -1.82 19.98
C THR A 114 -2.56 -0.75 19.05
N GLN A 115 -3.88 -0.43 19.18
CA GLN A 115 -4.49 0.66 18.40
C GLN A 115 -3.81 2.02 18.64
N ALA A 116 -3.32 2.26 19.86
CA ALA A 116 -2.61 3.49 20.18
C ALA A 116 -1.28 3.59 19.43
N GLU A 117 -0.56 2.49 19.33
CA GLU A 117 0.71 2.43 18.60
C GLU A 117 0.49 2.51 17.09
N ALA A 118 -0.52 1.80 16.57
CA ALA A 118 -0.90 1.91 15.16
C ALA A 118 -1.31 3.34 14.80
N ALA A 119 -2.07 4.03 15.64
CA ALA A 119 -2.44 5.42 15.41
C ALA A 119 -1.20 6.32 15.27
N ARG A 120 -0.21 6.18 16.16
CA ARG A 120 1.05 6.92 16.07
C ARG A 120 1.79 6.66 14.77
N ARG A 121 1.94 5.37 14.38
CA ARG A 121 2.62 4.97 13.12
C ARG A 121 1.90 5.49 11.87
N LEU A 122 0.56 5.57 11.93
CA LEU A 122 -0.29 6.05 10.83
C LEU A 122 -0.43 7.58 10.80
N GLY A 123 0.12 8.31 11.76
CA GLY A 123 -0.05 9.77 11.87
C GLY A 123 -1.48 10.18 12.23
N LEU A 124 -2.25 9.28 12.87
CA LEU A 124 -3.62 9.51 13.32
C LEU A 124 -3.69 9.70 14.83
N SER A 125 -4.69 10.44 15.29
CA SER A 125 -5.05 10.40 16.71
C SER A 125 -5.71 9.05 17.05
N GLN A 126 -5.51 8.56 18.28
CA GLN A 126 -6.14 7.31 18.73
C GLN A 126 -7.68 7.35 18.59
N PRO A 127 -8.39 8.44 18.97
CA PRO A 127 -9.82 8.56 18.73
C PRO A 127 -10.21 8.49 17.25
N ALA A 128 -9.42 9.10 16.35
CA ALA A 128 -9.69 9.04 14.91
C ALA A 128 -9.59 7.61 14.38
N LEU A 129 -8.55 6.87 14.78
CA LEU A 129 -8.39 5.46 14.42
C LEU A 129 -9.52 4.60 15.01
N ALA A 130 -9.85 4.78 16.28
CA ALA A 130 -10.93 4.03 16.94
C ALA A 130 -12.28 4.29 16.24
N ASN A 131 -12.57 5.53 15.83
CA ASN A 131 -13.79 5.87 15.08
C ASN A 131 -13.86 5.16 13.73
N LYS A 132 -12.74 5.06 13.00
CA LYS A 132 -12.69 4.30 11.75
C LYS A 132 -12.96 2.82 11.99
N LEU A 133 -12.34 2.22 12.99
CA LEU A 133 -12.53 0.79 13.31
C LEU A 133 -13.95 0.49 13.81
N ARG A 134 -14.62 1.44 14.47
CA ARG A 134 -16.02 1.28 14.90
C ARG A 134 -16.97 1.03 13.73
N LEU A 135 -16.68 1.53 12.52
CA LEU A 135 -17.49 1.27 11.34
C LEU A 135 -17.65 -0.22 11.07
N LEU A 136 -16.63 -1.02 11.38
CA LEU A 136 -16.64 -2.48 11.19
C LEU A 136 -17.54 -3.23 12.20
N LYS A 137 -18.18 -2.52 13.15
CA LYS A 137 -19.18 -3.11 14.06
C LYS A 137 -20.58 -3.12 13.46
N LEU A 138 -20.81 -2.38 12.37
CA LEU A 138 -22.08 -2.40 11.67
C LEU A 138 -22.27 -3.75 10.96
N PRO A 139 -23.51 -4.28 10.92
CA PRO A 139 -23.84 -5.46 10.15
C PRO A 139 -23.48 -5.28 8.65
N GLU A 140 -23.09 -6.36 7.99
CA GLU A 140 -22.64 -6.32 6.59
C GLU A 140 -23.72 -5.75 5.65
N ASP A 141 -25.00 -6.08 5.89
CA ASP A 141 -26.11 -5.55 5.10
C ASP A 141 -26.26 -4.03 5.26
N THR A 142 -26.02 -3.52 6.46
CA THR A 142 -26.00 -2.07 6.72
C THR A 142 -24.82 -1.41 6.01
N LEU A 143 -23.65 -2.03 6.01
CA LEU A 143 -22.47 -1.55 5.30
C LEU A 143 -22.71 -1.47 3.79
N ARG A 144 -23.37 -2.48 3.21
CA ARG A 144 -23.77 -2.48 1.78
C ARG A 144 -24.74 -1.36 1.47
N ALA A 145 -25.81 -1.23 2.27
CA ALA A 145 -26.81 -0.17 2.06
C ALA A 145 -26.20 1.23 2.15
N LEU A 146 -25.28 1.47 3.07
CA LEU A 146 -24.54 2.73 3.21
C LEU A 146 -23.63 3.01 2.00
N ARG A 147 -22.98 1.99 1.47
CA ARG A 147 -22.14 2.08 0.27
C ARG A 147 -22.98 2.41 -0.95
N ASP A 148 -24.05 1.67 -1.19
CA ASP A 148 -24.94 1.84 -2.35
C ASP A 148 -25.65 3.19 -2.30
N GLY A 149 -25.95 3.69 -1.10
CA GLY A 149 -26.54 5.00 -0.87
C GLY A 149 -25.56 6.17 -0.93
N GLY A 150 -24.28 5.93 -1.23
CA GLY A 150 -23.25 6.99 -1.27
C GLY A 150 -23.01 7.66 0.09
N CYS A 151 -23.29 6.97 1.19
CA CYS A 151 -23.20 7.52 2.54
C CYS A 151 -21.76 7.72 2.98
N THR A 152 -21.51 8.82 3.68
CA THR A 152 -20.20 9.15 4.21
C THR A 152 -19.94 8.45 5.56
N GLU A 153 -18.67 8.42 6.00
CA GLU A 153 -18.27 7.96 7.34
C GLU A 153 -19.10 8.60 8.47
N ARG A 154 -19.50 9.87 8.29
CA ARG A 154 -20.32 10.60 9.27
C ARG A 154 -21.70 9.98 9.42
N HIS A 155 -22.35 9.60 8.31
CA HIS A 155 -23.65 8.95 8.32
C HIS A 155 -23.56 7.56 8.99
N ALA A 156 -22.55 6.78 8.64
CA ALA A 156 -22.33 5.48 9.24
C ALA A 156 -22.09 5.54 10.76
N ARG A 157 -21.39 6.56 11.25
CA ARG A 157 -21.18 6.76 12.70
C ARG A 157 -22.46 7.07 13.46
N ALA A 158 -23.42 7.75 12.83
CA ALA A 158 -24.70 8.03 13.48
C ALA A 158 -25.51 6.76 13.79
N LEU A 159 -25.29 5.67 13.07
CA LEU A 159 -25.93 4.37 13.30
C LEU A 159 -25.24 3.55 14.41
N LEU A 160 -24.11 4.01 14.94
CA LEU A 160 -23.35 3.35 16.00
C LEU A 160 -23.63 3.94 17.40
N LEU A 161 -24.55 4.88 17.48
CA LEU A 161 -25.05 5.43 18.75
C LEU A 161 -26.14 4.56 19.30
#